data_74272e2dd8365a33cbfaf0319c2c7615
#
_entry.id   74272e2dd8365a33cbfaf0319c2c7615
#
_cell.length_a   1.000
_cell.length_b   1.000
_cell.length_c   1.000
_cell.angle_alpha   90.00
_cell.angle_beta   90.00
_cell.angle_gamma   90.00
#
_symmetry.space_group_name_H-M   'P 1'
#
loop_
_entity.id
_entity.type
_entity.pdbx_description
1 polymer ?
#
loop_
_entity_poly.entity_id
_entity_poly.type
_entity_poly.pdbx_seq_one_letter_code
_entity_poly.pdbx_strand_id
1 'polypeptide(L)'
;MKDDLSSIFHKPEFKELLAKYADMLDNHTSVYFEADEITLLAEFYASMGNIKASEEVVDYGLSLHPDNLDILIFKCHNLIAKGNTNDAQCILNTITDQNDYEVRLLQAELYLAQKRTQEADALLDQLYQDEKDIDTMLDIAHVYMDDHQKKKAHYWLEKAYSEAPENIGVLEEMASYHFSFGNPEEAVKLYNQLLDEAPYTLDFWHNLIRCYIR
;
A
#
# COMPACT_ATOMS: atom_id res chain seq x y z
N MET A 1 -13.67 -8.36 1.94
CA MET A 1 -12.60 -9.16 2.57
C MET A 1 -11.51 -9.26 1.51
N LYS A 2 -10.52 -8.35 1.53
CA LYS A 2 -9.33 -8.48 0.66
C LYS A 2 -8.64 -9.78 1.11
N ASP A 3 -8.45 -10.73 0.19
CA ASP A 3 -7.62 -11.91 0.46
C ASP A 3 -6.25 -11.37 0.88
N ASP A 4 -5.76 -11.84 2.03
CA ASP A 4 -4.43 -11.52 2.53
C ASP A 4 -3.39 -11.87 1.44
N LEU A 5 -2.60 -10.89 1.00
CA LEU A 5 -1.58 -11.05 -0.05
C LEU A 5 -0.64 -12.23 0.26
N SER A 6 -0.30 -12.41 1.53
CA SER A 6 0.57 -13.52 1.94
C SER A 6 -0.09 -14.88 1.66
N SER A 7 -1.41 -14.98 1.80
CA SER A 7 -2.18 -16.19 1.47
C SER A 7 -2.22 -16.45 -0.04
N ILE A 8 -2.29 -15.38 -0.85
CA ILE A 8 -2.30 -15.48 -2.32
C ILE A 8 -0.99 -16.07 -2.82
N PHE A 9 0.15 -15.63 -2.27
CA PHE A 9 1.48 -16.11 -2.68
C PHE A 9 1.73 -17.60 -2.41
N HIS A 10 0.92 -18.23 -1.58
CA HIS A 10 0.98 -19.66 -1.32
C HIS A 10 0.07 -20.51 -2.24
N LYS A 11 -0.86 -19.88 -2.97
CA LYS A 11 -1.79 -20.56 -3.88
C LYS A 11 -1.05 -21.20 -5.08
N PRO A 12 -1.51 -22.34 -5.58
CA PRO A 12 -0.92 -23.00 -6.76
C PRO A 12 -0.87 -22.07 -7.98
N GLU A 13 -1.93 -21.30 -8.19
CA GLU A 13 -2.08 -20.38 -9.32
C GLU A 13 -0.97 -19.32 -9.34
N PHE A 14 -0.63 -18.78 -8.16
CA PHE A 14 0.48 -17.84 -8.05
C PHE A 14 1.84 -18.50 -8.31
N LYS A 15 2.04 -19.74 -7.86
CA LYS A 15 3.28 -20.47 -8.12
C LYS A 15 3.47 -20.76 -9.62
N GLU A 16 2.38 -21.05 -10.32
CA GLU A 16 2.39 -21.21 -11.78
C GLU A 16 2.72 -19.88 -12.48
N LEU A 17 2.13 -18.78 -12.03
CA LEU A 17 2.43 -17.43 -12.51
C LEU A 17 3.91 -17.08 -12.32
N LEU A 18 4.44 -17.31 -11.13
CA LEU A 18 5.85 -17.06 -10.82
C LEU A 18 6.78 -17.92 -11.67
N ALA A 19 6.44 -19.20 -11.88
CA ALA A 19 7.21 -20.10 -12.75
C ALA A 19 7.18 -19.63 -14.22
N LYS A 20 6.00 -19.20 -14.72
CA LYS A 20 5.82 -18.63 -16.08
C LYS A 20 6.70 -17.38 -16.28
N TYR A 21 6.77 -16.51 -15.26
CA TYR A 21 7.61 -15.30 -15.32
C TYR A 21 9.10 -15.66 -15.28
N ALA A 22 9.52 -16.59 -14.42
CA ALA A 22 10.90 -17.07 -14.35
C ALA A 22 11.35 -17.72 -15.66
N ASP A 23 10.52 -18.58 -16.27
CA ASP A 23 10.80 -19.23 -17.55
C ASP A 23 10.96 -18.20 -18.68
N MET A 24 10.14 -17.16 -18.68
CA MET A 24 10.27 -16.03 -19.62
C MET A 24 11.64 -15.35 -19.51
N LEU A 25 12.12 -15.09 -18.29
CA LEU A 25 13.42 -14.46 -18.05
C LEU A 25 14.58 -15.36 -18.48
N ASP A 26 14.52 -16.65 -18.10
CA ASP A 26 15.59 -17.62 -18.38
C ASP A 26 15.74 -17.89 -19.88
N ASN A 27 14.65 -17.94 -20.62
CA ASN A 27 14.64 -18.20 -22.06
C ASN A 27 14.73 -16.92 -22.91
N HIS A 28 14.76 -15.73 -22.31
CA HIS A 28 14.74 -14.45 -22.98
C HIS A 28 13.60 -14.31 -24.01
N THR A 29 12.43 -14.83 -23.66
CA THR A 29 11.22 -14.78 -24.49
C THR A 29 10.31 -13.64 -24.03
N SER A 30 9.37 -13.25 -24.90
CA SER A 30 8.32 -12.30 -24.53
C SER A 30 7.03 -13.07 -24.32
N VAL A 31 6.45 -12.95 -23.13
CA VAL A 31 5.22 -13.64 -22.74
C VAL A 31 4.20 -12.59 -22.26
N TYR A 32 2.97 -12.73 -22.75
CA TYR A 32 1.90 -11.85 -22.28
C TYR A 32 1.44 -12.20 -20.86
N PHE A 33 1.29 -11.18 -20.04
CA PHE A 33 0.68 -11.23 -18.71
C PHE A 33 -0.45 -10.21 -18.64
N GLU A 34 -1.52 -10.53 -17.92
CA GLU A 34 -2.56 -9.57 -17.60
C GLU A 34 -2.05 -8.54 -16.59
N ALA A 35 -2.70 -7.38 -16.50
CA ALA A 35 -2.27 -6.31 -15.61
C ALA A 35 -2.25 -6.75 -14.14
N ASP A 36 -3.27 -7.48 -13.70
CA ASP A 36 -3.36 -8.02 -12.34
C ASP A 36 -2.23 -9.02 -12.02
N GLU A 37 -1.80 -9.81 -13.03
CA GLU A 37 -0.67 -10.72 -12.88
C GLU A 37 0.64 -9.94 -12.67
N ILE A 38 0.80 -8.81 -13.36
CA ILE A 38 1.96 -7.91 -13.22
C ILE A 38 1.99 -7.27 -11.83
N THR A 39 0.89 -6.69 -11.38
CA THR A 39 0.83 -6.07 -10.04
C THR A 39 1.12 -7.09 -8.95
N LEU A 40 0.53 -8.28 -9.03
CA LEU A 40 0.76 -9.37 -8.07
C LEU A 40 2.22 -9.84 -8.03
N LEU A 41 2.88 -9.97 -9.18
CA LEU A 41 4.31 -10.29 -9.26
C LEU A 41 5.17 -9.17 -8.67
N ALA A 42 4.84 -7.91 -8.95
CA ALA A 42 5.57 -6.76 -8.44
C ALA A 42 5.47 -6.67 -6.91
N GLU A 43 4.27 -6.87 -6.35
CA GLU A 43 4.03 -6.93 -4.91
C GLU A 43 4.79 -8.08 -4.24
N PHE A 44 4.80 -9.26 -4.85
CA PHE A 44 5.57 -10.39 -4.35
C PHE A 44 7.07 -10.07 -4.24
N TYR A 45 7.68 -9.54 -5.30
CA TYR A 45 9.10 -9.19 -5.26
C TYR A 45 9.38 -8.05 -4.27
N ALA A 46 8.49 -7.07 -4.15
CA ALA A 46 8.60 -6.00 -3.16
C ALA A 46 8.52 -6.54 -1.73
N SER A 47 7.58 -7.45 -1.43
CA SER A 47 7.43 -8.07 -0.11
C SER A 47 8.65 -8.92 0.30
N MET A 48 9.33 -9.52 -0.69
CA MET A 48 10.59 -10.23 -0.49
C MET A 48 11.82 -9.30 -0.36
N GLY A 49 11.62 -7.97 -0.40
CA GLY A 49 12.69 -6.98 -0.37
C GLY A 49 13.50 -6.90 -1.67
N ASN A 50 13.07 -7.59 -2.73
CA ASN A 50 13.74 -7.53 -4.04
C ASN A 50 13.16 -6.42 -4.90
N ILE A 51 13.44 -5.18 -4.49
CA ILE A 51 12.90 -3.97 -5.14
C ILE A 51 13.29 -3.91 -6.63
N LYS A 52 14.51 -4.35 -6.96
CA LYS A 52 14.96 -4.34 -8.36
C LYS A 52 14.11 -5.25 -9.25
N ALA A 53 13.84 -6.48 -8.81
CA ALA A 53 12.96 -7.39 -9.57
C ALA A 53 11.52 -6.86 -9.67
N SER A 54 11.00 -6.26 -8.59
CA SER A 54 9.70 -5.60 -8.60
C SER A 54 9.63 -4.51 -9.68
N GLU A 55 10.66 -3.66 -9.78
CA GLU A 55 10.72 -2.62 -10.81
C GLU A 55 10.82 -3.17 -12.23
N GLU A 56 11.62 -4.22 -12.44
CA GLU A 56 11.73 -4.90 -13.74
C GLU A 56 10.36 -5.48 -14.17
N VAL A 57 9.58 -6.05 -13.24
CA VAL A 57 8.20 -6.51 -13.48
C VAL A 57 7.31 -5.35 -13.89
N VAL A 58 7.35 -4.24 -13.15
CA VAL A 58 6.54 -3.04 -13.43
C VAL A 58 6.89 -2.46 -14.80
N ASP A 59 8.18 -2.34 -15.13
CA ASP A 59 8.62 -1.81 -16.43
C ASP A 59 8.19 -2.74 -17.58
N TYR A 60 8.26 -4.05 -17.37
CA TYR A 60 7.73 -5.03 -18.31
C TYR A 60 6.20 -4.89 -18.48
N GLY A 61 5.49 -4.76 -17.36
CA GLY A 61 4.05 -4.54 -17.35
C GLY A 61 3.62 -3.30 -18.12
N LEU A 62 4.31 -2.17 -17.94
CA LEU A 62 4.05 -0.94 -18.69
C LEU A 62 4.37 -1.06 -20.19
N SER A 63 5.25 -1.99 -20.58
CA SER A 63 5.46 -2.29 -22.00
C SER A 63 4.29 -3.03 -22.65
N LEU A 64 3.52 -3.78 -21.85
CA LEU A 64 2.32 -4.52 -22.28
C LEU A 64 1.03 -3.68 -22.13
N HIS A 65 0.95 -2.91 -21.05
CA HIS A 65 -0.21 -2.14 -20.61
C HIS A 65 0.20 -0.70 -20.25
N PRO A 66 0.55 0.13 -21.21
CA PRO A 66 1.16 1.45 -20.95
C PRO A 66 0.25 2.43 -20.18
N ASP A 67 -1.06 2.25 -20.29
CA ASP A 67 -2.06 3.13 -19.66
C ASP A 67 -2.80 2.46 -18.49
N ASN A 68 -2.34 1.29 -18.00
CA ASN A 68 -3.00 0.63 -16.88
C ASN A 68 -2.76 1.40 -15.59
N LEU A 69 -3.84 1.77 -14.92
CA LEU A 69 -3.82 2.65 -13.74
C LEU A 69 -3.04 2.02 -12.58
N ASP A 70 -3.30 0.76 -12.24
CA ASP A 70 -2.70 0.10 -11.07
C ASP A 70 -1.18 -0.01 -11.22
N ILE A 71 -0.71 -0.35 -12.44
CA ILE A 71 0.73 -0.44 -12.75
C ILE A 71 1.38 0.96 -12.69
N LEU A 72 0.70 2.00 -13.19
CA LEU A 72 1.19 3.38 -13.12
C LEU A 72 1.26 3.87 -11.68
N ILE A 73 0.25 3.60 -10.86
CA ILE A 73 0.23 3.93 -9.42
C ILE A 73 1.39 3.22 -8.72
N PHE A 74 1.55 1.92 -8.94
CA PHE A 74 2.66 1.15 -8.36
C PHE A 74 4.04 1.73 -8.74
N LYS A 75 4.20 2.13 -10.01
CA LYS A 75 5.42 2.82 -10.47
C LYS A 75 5.65 4.13 -9.75
N CYS A 76 4.60 4.93 -9.55
CA CYS A 76 4.69 6.20 -8.83
C CYS A 76 5.08 6.00 -7.37
N HIS A 77 4.50 5.05 -6.65
CA HIS A 77 4.91 4.72 -5.27
C HIS A 77 6.40 4.36 -5.19
N ASN A 78 6.90 3.52 -6.11
CA ASN A 78 8.32 3.19 -6.18
C ASN A 78 9.21 4.43 -6.40
N LEU A 79 8.78 5.36 -7.24
CA LEU A 79 9.52 6.61 -7.51
C LEU A 79 9.49 7.55 -6.30
N ILE A 80 8.34 7.69 -5.64
CA ILE A 80 8.18 8.49 -4.41
C ILE A 80 9.09 7.93 -3.30
N ALA A 81 9.08 6.62 -3.09
CA ALA A 81 9.94 5.96 -2.09
C ALA A 81 11.43 6.17 -2.34
N LYS A 82 11.85 6.32 -3.60
CA LYS A 82 13.22 6.66 -3.98
C LYS A 82 13.55 8.16 -3.93
N GLY A 83 12.56 9.01 -3.66
CA GLY A 83 12.70 10.47 -3.70
C GLY A 83 12.67 11.07 -5.11
N ASN A 84 12.35 10.28 -6.14
CA ASN A 84 12.25 10.72 -7.54
C ASN A 84 10.89 11.37 -7.82
N THR A 85 10.54 12.40 -7.06
CA THR A 85 9.21 13.02 -7.09
C THR A 85 8.87 13.70 -8.42
N ASN A 86 9.89 14.16 -9.17
CA ASN A 86 9.66 14.75 -10.49
C ASN A 86 9.21 13.70 -11.52
N ASP A 87 9.81 12.51 -11.51
CA ASP A 87 9.45 11.44 -12.43
C ASP A 87 8.06 10.89 -12.08
N ALA A 88 7.75 10.76 -10.78
CA ALA A 88 6.41 10.41 -10.31
C ALA A 88 5.35 11.43 -10.80
N GLN A 89 5.63 12.74 -10.68
CA GLN A 89 4.73 13.78 -11.18
C GLN A 89 4.54 13.70 -12.70
N CYS A 90 5.58 13.39 -13.46
CA CYS A 90 5.47 13.22 -14.90
C CYS A 90 4.50 12.07 -15.24
N ILE A 91 4.63 10.92 -14.57
CA ILE A 91 3.74 9.76 -14.78
C ILE A 91 2.30 10.12 -14.35
N LEU A 92 2.12 10.69 -13.17
CA LEU A 92 0.82 11.07 -12.64
C LEU A 92 0.06 12.01 -13.63
N ASN A 93 0.77 12.94 -14.26
CA ASN A 93 0.19 13.84 -15.25
C ASN A 93 -0.24 13.14 -16.55
N THR A 94 0.19 11.91 -16.82
CA THR A 94 -0.27 11.13 -18.00
C THR A 94 -1.59 10.41 -17.74
N ILE A 95 -1.97 10.20 -16.49
CA ILE A 95 -3.22 9.54 -16.11
C ILE A 95 -4.40 10.43 -16.53
N THR A 96 -5.34 9.86 -17.28
CA THR A 96 -6.44 10.63 -17.87
C THR A 96 -7.47 11.07 -16.82
N ASP A 97 -7.84 10.17 -15.90
CA ASP A 97 -8.81 10.48 -14.85
C ASP A 97 -8.09 10.99 -13.59
N GLN A 98 -7.97 12.31 -13.50
CA GLN A 98 -7.37 12.97 -12.35
C GLN A 98 -8.32 13.07 -11.13
N ASN A 99 -9.59 12.67 -11.29
CA ASN A 99 -10.56 12.64 -10.20
C ASN A 99 -10.75 11.24 -9.61
N ASP A 100 -10.12 10.24 -10.18
CA ASP A 100 -10.06 8.90 -9.60
C ASP A 100 -9.54 8.97 -8.15
N TYR A 101 -10.13 8.16 -7.26
CA TYR A 101 -9.82 8.18 -5.83
C TYR A 101 -8.34 7.88 -5.56
N GLU A 102 -7.82 6.81 -6.16
CA GLU A 102 -6.43 6.36 -5.97
C GLU A 102 -5.44 7.39 -6.56
N VAL A 103 -5.79 8.02 -7.67
CA VAL A 103 -4.97 9.09 -8.28
C VAL A 103 -4.89 10.32 -7.38
N ARG A 104 -5.99 10.70 -6.74
CA ARG A 104 -6.02 11.83 -5.78
C ARG A 104 -5.23 11.51 -4.52
N LEU A 105 -5.32 10.27 -4.03
CA LEU A 105 -4.54 9.81 -2.88
C LEU A 105 -3.04 9.85 -3.20
N LEU A 106 -2.64 9.28 -4.33
CA LEU A 106 -1.27 9.33 -4.83
C LEU A 106 -0.74 10.76 -5.03
N GLN A 107 -1.59 11.68 -5.53
CA GLN A 107 -1.23 13.09 -5.64
C GLN A 107 -0.97 13.74 -4.29
N ALA A 108 -1.74 13.38 -3.25
CA ALA A 108 -1.51 13.87 -1.90
C ALA A 108 -0.18 13.35 -1.31
N GLU A 109 0.14 12.07 -1.51
CA GLU A 109 1.44 11.49 -1.14
C GLU A 109 2.59 12.21 -1.84
N LEU A 110 2.44 12.46 -3.14
CA LEU A 110 3.44 13.16 -3.91
C LEU A 110 3.64 14.61 -3.40
N TYR A 111 2.57 15.31 -3.04
CA TYR A 111 2.67 16.64 -2.41
C TYR A 111 3.44 16.57 -1.09
N LEU A 112 3.19 15.56 -0.24
CA LEU A 112 3.94 15.38 1.00
C LEU A 112 5.42 15.13 0.73
N ALA A 113 5.74 14.24 -0.20
CA ALA A 113 7.12 13.97 -0.61
C ALA A 113 7.85 15.21 -1.15
N GLN A 114 7.11 16.11 -1.84
CA GLN A 114 7.59 17.40 -2.32
C GLN A 114 7.61 18.50 -1.23
N LYS A 115 7.20 18.18 0.02
CA LYS A 115 7.07 19.14 1.15
C LYS A 115 6.00 20.22 0.94
N ARG A 116 5.02 19.95 0.10
CA ARG A 116 3.84 20.78 -0.20
C ARG A 116 2.68 20.39 0.72
N THR A 117 2.92 20.43 2.02
CA THR A 117 2.01 19.88 3.04
C THR A 117 0.62 20.52 3.02
N GLN A 118 0.50 21.82 2.75
CA GLN A 118 -0.79 22.51 2.73
C GLN A 118 -1.68 22.02 1.57
N GLU A 119 -1.09 21.70 0.43
CA GLU A 119 -1.80 21.21 -0.74
C GLU A 119 -2.23 19.75 -0.54
N ALA A 120 -1.38 18.94 0.10
CA ALA A 120 -1.77 17.60 0.52
C ALA A 120 -2.94 17.61 1.50
N ASP A 121 -2.87 18.45 2.54
CA ASP A 121 -3.93 18.58 3.54
C ASP A 121 -5.26 18.96 2.89
N ALA A 122 -5.27 19.95 2.01
CA ALA A 122 -6.48 20.39 1.33
C ALA A 122 -7.08 19.28 0.44
N LEU A 123 -6.24 18.50 -0.23
CA LEU A 123 -6.69 17.40 -1.09
C LEU A 123 -7.25 16.23 -0.28
N LEU A 124 -6.59 15.84 0.81
CA LEU A 124 -7.04 14.77 1.70
C LEU A 124 -8.33 15.16 2.45
N ASP A 125 -8.45 16.40 2.92
CA ASP A 125 -9.69 16.90 3.50
C ASP A 125 -10.83 16.86 2.48
N GLN A 126 -10.57 17.18 1.22
CA GLN A 126 -11.56 17.11 0.15
C GLN A 126 -11.96 15.65 -0.14
N LEU A 127 -11.01 14.71 -0.22
CA LEU A 127 -11.29 13.27 -0.35
C LEU A 127 -12.27 12.80 0.72
N TYR A 128 -12.00 13.14 1.97
CA TYR A 128 -12.90 12.79 3.07
C TYR A 128 -14.28 13.47 2.97
N GLN A 129 -14.38 14.70 2.45
CA GLN A 129 -15.69 15.35 2.26
C GLN A 129 -16.53 14.66 1.18
N ASP A 130 -15.88 14.07 0.19
CA ASP A 130 -16.52 13.38 -0.92
C ASP A 130 -17.06 12.00 -0.48
N GLU A 131 -16.27 11.19 0.25
CA GLU A 131 -16.59 9.79 0.57
C GLU A 131 -17.15 9.60 1.99
N LYS A 132 -16.59 10.26 3.01
CA LYS A 132 -17.02 10.24 4.43
C LYS A 132 -17.19 8.85 5.04
N ASP A 133 -16.34 7.92 4.71
CA ASP A 133 -16.35 6.57 5.24
C ASP A 133 -15.09 6.23 6.05
N ILE A 134 -15.09 5.06 6.66
CA ILE A 134 -13.99 4.57 7.49
C ILE A 134 -12.75 4.30 6.64
N ASP A 135 -12.92 3.71 5.45
CA ASP A 135 -11.81 3.31 4.58
C ASP A 135 -11.03 4.57 4.15
N THR A 136 -11.72 5.64 3.76
CA THR A 136 -11.08 6.93 3.45
C THR A 136 -10.31 7.51 4.65
N MET A 137 -10.83 7.39 5.88
CA MET A 137 -10.10 7.84 7.06
C MET A 137 -8.81 7.05 7.28
N LEU A 138 -8.85 5.73 7.05
CA LEU A 138 -7.68 4.85 7.17
C LEU A 138 -6.65 5.15 6.09
N ASP A 139 -7.06 5.32 4.84
CA ASP A 139 -6.17 5.68 3.73
C ASP A 139 -5.46 7.02 3.99
N ILE A 140 -6.20 8.04 4.46
CA ILE A 140 -5.62 9.33 4.84
C ILE A 140 -4.64 9.19 5.99
N ALA A 141 -4.97 8.38 7.00
CA ALA A 141 -4.08 8.11 8.11
C ALA A 141 -2.78 7.44 7.63
N HIS A 142 -2.89 6.47 6.72
CA HIS A 142 -1.77 5.76 6.12
C HIS A 142 -0.83 6.71 5.36
N VAL A 143 -1.38 7.59 4.52
CA VAL A 143 -0.61 8.64 3.82
C VAL A 143 0.19 9.51 4.79
N TYR A 144 -0.40 9.92 5.92
CA TYR A 144 0.32 10.67 6.93
C TYR A 144 1.32 9.83 7.73
N MET A 145 1.08 8.52 7.90
CA MET A 145 2.03 7.63 8.55
C MET A 145 3.30 7.47 7.72
N ASP A 146 3.17 7.32 6.41
CA ASP A 146 4.28 7.18 5.48
C ASP A 146 5.17 8.44 5.42
N ASP A 147 4.59 9.63 5.47
CA ASP A 147 5.36 10.90 5.61
C ASP A 147 5.74 11.22 7.07
N HIS A 148 5.58 10.26 8.00
CA HIS A 148 5.93 10.41 9.43
C HIS A 148 5.21 11.57 10.16
N GLN A 149 4.06 12.01 9.69
CA GLN A 149 3.25 13.06 10.31
C GLN A 149 2.39 12.52 11.46
N LYS A 150 3.04 12.02 12.51
CA LYS A 150 2.44 11.34 13.66
C LYS A 150 1.12 11.95 14.15
N LYS A 151 1.05 13.29 14.29
CA LYS A 151 -0.14 13.95 14.86
C LYS A 151 -1.36 13.88 13.94
N LYS A 152 -1.13 13.99 12.62
CA LYS A 152 -2.22 13.96 11.63
C LYS A 152 -2.70 12.53 11.43
N ALA A 153 -1.79 11.56 11.34
CA ALA A 153 -2.13 10.15 11.31
C ALA A 153 -2.99 9.76 12.53
N HIS A 154 -2.54 10.13 13.73
CA HIS A 154 -3.30 9.88 14.95
C HIS A 154 -4.69 10.50 14.94
N TYR A 155 -4.83 11.73 14.47
CA TYR A 155 -6.13 12.40 14.38
C TYR A 155 -7.13 11.60 13.52
N TRP A 156 -6.71 11.13 12.36
CA TRP A 156 -7.58 10.36 11.47
C TRP A 156 -7.90 8.97 12.00
N LEU A 157 -6.91 8.30 12.63
CA LEU A 157 -7.13 7.01 13.28
C LEU A 157 -8.07 7.11 14.49
N GLU A 158 -7.91 8.10 15.35
CA GLU A 158 -8.84 8.34 16.47
C GLU A 158 -10.26 8.63 15.98
N LYS A 159 -10.39 9.35 14.89
CA LYS A 159 -11.66 9.64 14.27
C LYS A 159 -12.31 8.35 13.76
N ALA A 160 -11.59 7.52 13.01
CA ALA A 160 -12.06 6.21 12.55
C ALA A 160 -12.43 5.30 13.74
N TYR A 161 -11.60 5.25 14.77
CA TYR A 161 -11.85 4.45 15.97
C TYR A 161 -13.09 4.92 16.74
N SER A 162 -13.35 6.23 16.80
CA SER A 162 -14.56 6.75 17.46
C SER A 162 -15.85 6.36 16.74
N GLU A 163 -15.78 6.15 15.43
CA GLU A 163 -16.93 5.74 14.60
C GLU A 163 -17.10 4.21 14.55
N ALA A 164 -15.99 3.45 14.54
CA ALA A 164 -16.00 2.00 14.39
C ALA A 164 -14.93 1.30 15.26
N PRO A 165 -15.08 1.29 16.62
CA PRO A 165 -14.04 0.78 17.52
C PRO A 165 -13.78 -0.74 17.44
N GLU A 166 -14.70 -1.51 16.86
CA GLU A 166 -14.57 -2.96 16.66
C GLU A 166 -14.21 -3.32 15.22
N ASN A 167 -13.99 -2.34 14.34
CA ASN A 167 -13.60 -2.60 12.97
C ASN A 167 -12.17 -3.11 12.92
N ILE A 168 -11.98 -4.29 12.31
CA ILE A 168 -10.67 -4.97 12.21
C ILE A 168 -9.63 -4.08 11.51
N GLY A 169 -10.00 -3.42 10.42
CA GLY A 169 -9.10 -2.51 9.70
C GLY A 169 -8.65 -1.32 10.56
N VAL A 170 -9.57 -0.74 11.35
CA VAL A 170 -9.24 0.35 12.28
C VAL A 170 -8.28 -0.13 13.35
N LEU A 171 -8.53 -1.29 13.94
CA LEU A 171 -7.65 -1.86 14.98
C LEU A 171 -6.26 -2.21 14.42
N GLU A 172 -6.20 -2.71 13.19
CA GLU A 172 -4.95 -3.04 12.50
C GLU A 172 -4.13 -1.79 12.22
N GLU A 173 -4.73 -0.74 11.66
CA GLU A 173 -4.02 0.52 11.41
C GLU A 173 -3.59 1.24 12.69
N MET A 174 -4.40 1.17 13.75
CA MET A 174 -4.01 1.65 15.08
C MET A 174 -2.80 0.88 15.63
N ALA A 175 -2.76 -0.45 15.47
CA ALA A 175 -1.63 -1.27 15.89
C ALA A 175 -0.37 -0.93 15.08
N SER A 176 -0.50 -0.78 13.77
CA SER A 176 0.57 -0.36 12.86
C SER A 176 1.13 1.02 13.22
N TYR A 177 0.24 1.98 13.51
CA TYR A 177 0.62 3.30 13.98
C TYR A 177 1.45 3.23 15.28
N HIS A 178 0.96 2.50 16.30
CA HIS A 178 1.68 2.37 17.55
C HIS A 178 3.03 1.69 17.40
N PHE A 179 3.11 0.67 16.56
CA PHE A 179 4.37 0.03 16.22
C PHE A 179 5.34 1.01 15.55
N SER A 180 4.89 1.76 14.54
CA SER A 180 5.73 2.67 13.74
C SER A 180 6.25 3.85 14.58
N PHE A 181 5.44 4.38 15.48
CA PHE A 181 5.78 5.56 16.29
C PHE A 181 6.29 5.25 17.69
N GLY A 182 6.79 4.03 17.93
CA GLY A 182 7.58 3.68 19.11
C GLY A 182 6.76 3.36 20.37
N ASN A 183 5.55 2.85 20.19
CA ASN A 183 4.69 2.39 21.29
C ASN A 183 4.32 0.90 21.13
N PRO A 184 5.33 -0.01 21.11
CA PRO A 184 5.10 -1.41 20.78
C PRO A 184 4.20 -2.14 21.78
N GLU A 185 4.14 -1.68 23.02
CA GLU A 185 3.27 -2.27 24.05
C GLU A 185 1.78 -2.11 23.71
N GLU A 186 1.38 -0.95 23.18
CA GLU A 186 0.00 -0.74 22.69
C GLU A 186 -0.27 -1.52 21.41
N ALA A 187 0.70 -1.59 20.50
CA ALA A 187 0.59 -2.43 19.31
C ALA A 187 0.37 -3.91 19.67
N VAL A 188 1.10 -4.44 20.66
CA VAL A 188 0.92 -5.81 21.16
C VAL A 188 -0.51 -6.04 21.67
N LYS A 189 -1.08 -5.10 22.41
CA LYS A 189 -2.46 -5.24 22.91
C LYS A 189 -3.47 -5.34 21.77
N LEU A 190 -3.34 -4.46 20.76
CA LEU A 190 -4.23 -4.43 19.63
C LEU A 190 -4.09 -5.67 18.74
N TYR A 191 -2.85 -6.15 18.47
CA TYR A 191 -2.66 -7.39 17.73
C TYR A 191 -3.19 -8.62 18.48
N ASN A 192 -3.10 -8.67 19.81
CA ASN A 192 -3.75 -9.74 20.57
C ASN A 192 -5.27 -9.68 20.46
N GLN A 193 -5.88 -8.49 20.52
CA GLN A 193 -7.32 -8.32 20.30
C GLN A 193 -7.73 -8.78 18.88
N LEU A 194 -6.96 -8.41 17.85
CA LEU A 194 -7.19 -8.84 16.48
C LEU A 194 -7.08 -10.38 16.33
N LEU A 195 -6.15 -11.01 17.04
CA LEU A 195 -5.98 -12.46 17.03
C LEU A 195 -7.07 -13.19 17.82
N ASP A 196 -7.69 -12.56 18.81
CA ASP A 196 -8.88 -13.11 19.49
C ASP A 196 -10.08 -13.22 18.51
N GLU A 197 -10.22 -12.24 17.60
CA GLU A 197 -11.28 -12.24 16.57
C GLU A 197 -10.90 -13.08 15.33
N ALA A 198 -9.64 -13.04 14.91
CA ALA A 198 -9.14 -13.69 13.69
C ALA A 198 -7.85 -14.48 13.94
N PRO A 199 -7.90 -15.60 14.68
CA PRO A 199 -6.71 -16.32 15.18
C PRO A 199 -5.85 -16.97 14.10
N TYR A 200 -6.34 -17.08 12.88
CA TYR A 200 -5.63 -17.73 11.75
C TYR A 200 -5.02 -16.71 10.77
N THR A 201 -5.10 -15.40 11.04
CA THR A 201 -4.51 -14.37 10.17
C THR A 201 -3.01 -14.32 10.43
N LEU A 202 -2.22 -14.76 9.43
CA LEU A 202 -0.76 -14.85 9.53
C LEU A 202 -0.10 -13.50 9.73
N ASP A 203 -0.63 -12.43 9.13
CA ASP A 203 -0.08 -11.09 9.22
C ASP A 203 -0.17 -10.54 10.65
N PHE A 204 -1.24 -10.82 11.37
CA PHE A 204 -1.36 -10.41 12.77
C PHE A 204 -0.32 -11.11 13.65
N TRP A 205 -0.09 -12.41 13.43
CA TRP A 205 0.98 -13.14 14.11
C TRP A 205 2.36 -12.59 13.77
N HIS A 206 2.62 -12.33 12.49
CA HIS A 206 3.87 -11.75 12.04
C HIS A 206 4.14 -10.38 12.67
N ASN A 207 3.14 -9.49 12.63
CA ASN A 207 3.26 -8.16 13.21
C ASN A 207 3.41 -8.20 14.74
N LEU A 208 2.70 -9.11 15.42
CA LEU A 208 2.86 -9.33 16.87
C LEU A 208 4.30 -9.77 17.20
N ILE A 209 4.86 -10.72 16.44
CA ILE A 209 6.26 -11.15 16.61
C ILE A 209 7.21 -9.96 16.42
N ARG A 210 7.01 -9.14 15.39
CA ARG A 210 7.82 -7.93 15.16
C ARG A 210 7.78 -6.97 16.34
N CYS A 211 6.64 -6.83 17.03
CA CYS A 211 6.55 -6.00 18.22
C CYS A 211 7.42 -6.52 19.38
N TYR A 212 7.56 -7.84 19.53
CA TYR A 212 8.39 -8.43 20.60
C TYR A 212 9.88 -8.43 20.31
N ILE A 213 10.31 -8.34 19.05
CA ILE A 213 11.73 -8.35 18.65
C ILE A 213 12.34 -6.94 18.72
N ARG A 214 11.53 -5.89 18.74
CA ARG A 214 11.97 -4.49 18.76
C ARG A 214 12.34 -4.02 20.15
#